data_ce16702498713eb538951d2fede999f3
#
_entry.id   ce16702498713eb538951d2fede999f3
#
_cell.length_a   1.000
_cell.length_b   1.000
_cell.length_c   1.000
_cell.angle_alpha   90.00
_cell.angle_beta   90.00
_cell.angle_gamma   90.00
#
_symmetry.space_group_name_H-M   'P 1'
#
loop_
_entity.id
_entity.type
_entity.pdbx_description
1 polymer ?
#
loop_
_entity_poly.entity_id
_entity_poly.type
_entity_poly.pdbx_seq_one_letter_code
_entity_poly.pdbx_strand_id
1 'polypeptide(L)'
;MTEVHRQISSDAVELTVLGHCNAGRINGTDLCCCAVSMLVYTIMDTLVRLNLKNLKQHYGGGWCKIRYDRVSPDSGIASVALDTVMNGFELLEKSYPANLKIYENERKWKDERYYQ
;
A
#
# COMPACT_ATOMS: atom_id res chain seq x y z
N MET A 1 -7.16 11.95 -8.01
CA MET A 1 -6.77 11.60 -6.63
C MET A 1 -6.43 10.13 -6.55
N THR A 2 -5.38 9.77 -5.86
CA THR A 2 -5.03 8.38 -5.57
C THR A 2 -5.68 7.95 -4.27
N GLU A 3 -6.31 6.78 -4.26
CA GLU A 3 -6.88 6.16 -3.07
C GLU A 3 -6.14 4.88 -2.76
N VAL A 4 -5.73 4.72 -1.51
CA VAL A 4 -5.05 3.53 -1.01
C VAL A 4 -5.97 2.86 -0.01
N HIS A 5 -6.38 1.63 -0.30
CA HIS A 5 -7.31 0.87 0.54
C HIS A 5 -6.62 -0.40 1.05
N ARG A 6 -6.49 -0.54 2.36
CA ARG A 6 -6.05 -1.78 2.98
C ARG A 6 -7.18 -2.38 3.80
N GLN A 7 -7.55 -3.62 3.47
CA GLN A 7 -8.58 -4.37 4.17
C GLN A 7 -7.99 -5.66 4.73
N ILE A 8 -8.14 -5.86 6.04
CA ILE A 8 -7.72 -7.08 6.72
C ILE A 8 -8.97 -7.74 7.28
N SER A 9 -9.25 -8.97 6.84
CA SER A 9 -10.31 -9.80 7.36
C SER A 9 -9.73 -11.03 8.05
N SER A 10 -10.58 -11.92 8.57
CA SER A 10 -10.11 -13.20 9.11
C SER A 10 -9.45 -14.08 8.06
N ASP A 11 -9.85 -13.94 6.79
CA ASP A 11 -9.42 -14.81 5.68
C ASP A 11 -8.31 -14.23 4.83
N ALA A 12 -8.31 -12.91 4.62
CA ALA A 12 -7.45 -12.29 3.61
C ALA A 12 -6.94 -10.92 4.03
N VAL A 13 -5.80 -10.57 3.44
CA VAL A 13 -5.26 -9.21 3.44
C VAL A 13 -5.33 -8.69 2.01
N GLU A 14 -5.89 -7.52 1.82
CA GLU A 14 -6.04 -6.88 0.52
C GLU A 14 -5.49 -5.47 0.53
N LEU A 15 -4.75 -5.13 -0.51
CA LEU A 15 -4.32 -3.76 -0.79
C LEU A 15 -4.80 -3.37 -2.18
N THR A 16 -5.51 -2.27 -2.28
CA THR A 16 -5.94 -1.70 -3.55
C THR A 16 -5.48 -0.25 -3.63
N VAL A 17 -4.82 0.09 -4.72
CA VAL A 17 -4.38 1.46 -5.00
C VAL A 17 -5.03 1.89 -6.31
N LEU A 18 -5.78 2.99 -6.29
CA LEU A 18 -6.60 3.45 -7.41
C LEU A 18 -6.35 4.91 -7.72
N GLY A 19 -6.29 5.23 -9.01
CA GLY A 19 -6.29 6.59 -9.51
C GLY A 19 -4.91 7.22 -9.60
N HIS A 20 -4.87 8.38 -10.25
CA HIS A 20 -3.67 9.20 -10.42
C HIS A 20 -3.69 10.35 -9.43
N CYS A 21 -2.53 10.73 -8.92
CA CYS A 21 -2.42 11.80 -7.92
C CYS A 21 -2.84 13.16 -8.46
N ASN A 22 -2.46 13.49 -9.70
CA ASN A 22 -2.69 14.79 -10.32
C ASN A 22 -2.16 15.94 -9.45
N ALA A 23 -0.98 15.76 -8.89
CA ALA A 23 -0.35 16.72 -7.97
C ALA A 23 0.45 17.81 -8.71
N GLY A 24 0.39 17.80 -10.04
CA GLY A 24 1.16 18.71 -10.90
C GLY A 24 2.43 18.04 -11.42
N ARG A 25 2.92 18.54 -12.55
CA ARG A 25 4.08 17.98 -13.22
C ARG A 25 5.27 18.91 -13.13
N ILE A 26 6.43 18.36 -12.80
CA ILE A 26 7.72 19.05 -12.83
C ILE A 26 8.53 18.37 -13.92
N ASN A 27 8.91 19.10 -14.96
CA ASN A 27 9.59 18.54 -16.15
C ASN A 27 8.83 17.36 -16.76
N GLY A 28 7.50 17.46 -16.82
CA GLY A 28 6.65 16.41 -17.38
C GLY A 28 6.35 15.24 -16.45
N THR A 29 6.85 15.26 -15.22
CA THR A 29 6.72 14.14 -14.28
C THR A 29 5.92 14.55 -13.04
N ASP A 30 4.93 13.75 -12.67
CA ASP A 30 4.21 13.88 -11.41
C ASP A 30 4.97 13.09 -10.33
N LEU A 31 5.63 13.79 -9.42
CA LEU A 31 6.46 13.17 -8.38
C LEU A 31 5.65 12.33 -7.41
N CYS A 32 4.41 12.74 -7.10
CA CYS A 32 3.53 11.94 -6.25
C CYS A 32 3.22 10.59 -6.90
N CYS A 33 2.89 10.59 -8.19
CA CYS A 33 2.65 9.35 -8.94
C CYS A 33 3.89 8.46 -8.99
N CYS A 34 5.08 9.03 -9.17
CA CYS A 34 6.33 8.27 -9.14
C CYS A 34 6.55 7.60 -7.78
N ALA A 35 6.30 8.33 -6.70
CA ALA A 35 6.44 7.80 -5.35
C ALA A 35 5.43 6.68 -5.07
N VAL A 36 4.17 6.87 -5.45
CA VAL A 36 3.14 5.84 -5.34
C VAL A 36 3.54 4.58 -6.10
N SER A 37 4.00 4.73 -7.34
CA SER A 37 4.42 3.60 -8.18
C SER A 37 5.57 2.82 -7.54
N MET A 38 6.55 3.52 -6.97
CA MET A 38 7.68 2.86 -6.31
C MET A 38 7.22 2.07 -5.09
N LEU A 39 6.32 2.60 -4.27
CA LEU A 39 5.76 1.88 -3.13
C LEU A 39 4.99 0.64 -3.56
N VAL A 40 4.18 0.76 -4.60
CA VAL A 40 3.41 -0.36 -5.16
C VAL A 40 4.34 -1.46 -5.67
N TYR A 41 5.31 -1.12 -6.52
CA TYR A 41 6.25 -2.11 -7.06
C TYR A 41 7.09 -2.76 -5.96
N THR A 42 7.49 -1.98 -4.95
CA THR A 42 8.27 -2.50 -3.83
C THR A 42 7.51 -3.57 -3.07
N ILE A 43 6.24 -3.31 -2.72
CA ILE A 43 5.46 -4.31 -1.99
C ILE A 43 5.13 -5.51 -2.87
N MET A 44 4.81 -5.32 -4.13
CA MET A 44 4.51 -6.43 -5.04
C MET A 44 5.73 -7.36 -5.19
N ASP A 45 6.91 -6.79 -5.42
CA ASP A 45 8.14 -7.57 -5.56
C ASP A 45 8.52 -8.28 -4.25
N THR A 46 8.31 -7.62 -3.12
CA THR A 46 8.60 -8.22 -1.81
C THR A 46 7.70 -9.42 -1.54
N LEU A 47 6.40 -9.30 -1.78
CA LEU A 47 5.45 -10.37 -1.46
C LEU A 47 5.66 -11.63 -2.28
N VAL A 48 6.10 -11.53 -3.54
CA VAL A 48 6.38 -12.72 -4.36
C VAL A 48 7.56 -13.55 -3.85
N ARG A 49 8.41 -12.96 -3.02
CA ARG A 49 9.57 -13.64 -2.42
C ARG A 49 9.21 -14.40 -1.15
N LEU A 50 8.00 -14.24 -0.65
CA LEU A 50 7.52 -14.84 0.58
C LEU A 50 6.64 -16.05 0.30
N ASN A 51 6.52 -16.93 1.30
CA ASN A 51 5.61 -18.08 1.23
C ASN A 51 4.22 -17.64 1.70
N LEU A 52 3.42 -17.14 0.76
CA LEU A 52 2.05 -16.67 1.00
C LEU A 52 1.08 -17.50 0.20
N LYS A 53 0.00 -17.95 0.87
CA LYS A 53 -1.04 -18.74 0.21
C LYS A 53 -1.95 -17.84 -0.60
N ASN A 54 -2.25 -18.28 -1.82
CA ASN A 54 -3.18 -17.61 -2.73
C ASN A 54 -2.84 -16.13 -2.97
N LEU A 55 -1.55 -15.85 -3.11
CA LEU A 55 -1.11 -14.50 -3.50
C LEU A 55 -1.56 -14.22 -4.92
N LYS A 56 -2.32 -13.15 -5.07
CA LYS A 56 -2.81 -12.65 -6.37
C LYS A 56 -2.47 -11.18 -6.47
N GLN A 57 -1.80 -10.81 -7.54
CA GLN A 57 -1.38 -9.42 -7.77
C GLN A 57 -1.70 -9.04 -9.21
N HIS A 58 -2.46 -7.96 -9.36
CA HIS A 58 -2.85 -7.42 -10.66
C HIS A 58 -2.59 -5.92 -10.65
N TYR A 59 -2.14 -5.39 -11.77
CA TYR A 59 -1.94 -3.96 -11.90
C TYR A 59 -2.11 -3.52 -13.36
N GLY A 60 -2.38 -2.24 -13.52
CA GLY A 60 -2.51 -1.58 -14.81
C GLY A 60 -2.26 -0.10 -14.67
N GLY A 61 -2.58 0.68 -15.70
CA GLY A 61 -2.46 2.13 -15.64
C GLY A 61 -3.37 2.73 -14.57
N GLY A 62 -2.76 3.26 -13.51
CA GLY A 62 -3.51 3.94 -12.45
C GLY A 62 -4.21 3.03 -11.44
N TRP A 63 -3.85 1.74 -11.37
CA TRP A 63 -4.42 0.86 -10.35
C TRP A 63 -3.53 -0.33 -10.04
N CYS A 64 -3.66 -0.86 -8.82
CA CYS A 64 -3.17 -2.19 -8.47
C CYS A 64 -4.10 -2.84 -7.45
N LYS A 65 -4.10 -4.18 -7.45
CA LYS A 65 -4.82 -4.96 -6.46
C LYS A 65 -3.97 -6.14 -6.04
N ILE A 66 -3.79 -6.29 -4.73
CA ILE A 66 -3.00 -7.34 -4.11
C ILE A 66 -3.87 -8.04 -3.08
N ARG A 67 -3.85 -9.38 -3.09
CA ARG A 67 -4.57 -10.18 -2.11
C ARG A 67 -3.76 -11.43 -1.78
N TYR A 68 -3.71 -11.79 -0.50
CA TYR A 68 -3.18 -13.08 -0.05
C TYR A 68 -3.95 -13.57 1.18
N ASP A 69 -3.88 -14.87 1.44
CA ASP A 69 -4.51 -15.45 2.61
C ASP A 69 -3.81 -14.97 3.88
N ARG A 70 -4.58 -14.48 4.84
CA ARG A 70 -4.05 -13.98 6.10
C ARG A 70 -3.28 -15.06 6.86
N VAL A 71 -3.75 -16.29 6.81
CA VAL A 71 -3.06 -17.42 7.42
C VAL A 71 -2.14 -18.04 6.38
N SER A 72 -0.88 -17.63 6.40
CA SER A 72 0.18 -18.08 5.51
C SER A 72 1.46 -18.25 6.30
N PRO A 73 2.40 -19.11 5.84
CA PRO A 73 3.67 -19.32 6.56
C PRO A 73 4.44 -18.02 6.85
N ASP A 74 4.51 -17.11 5.89
CA ASP A 74 5.25 -15.85 6.03
C ASP A 74 4.35 -14.64 6.28
N SER A 75 3.14 -14.83 6.82
CA SER A 75 2.21 -13.73 7.03
C SER A 75 2.73 -12.67 8.00
N GLY A 76 3.55 -13.05 8.99
CA GLY A 76 4.17 -12.09 9.90
C GLY A 76 5.15 -11.16 9.18
N ILE A 77 5.98 -11.73 8.31
CA ILE A 77 6.92 -10.95 7.50
C ILE A 77 6.17 -10.04 6.53
N ALA A 78 5.14 -10.60 5.86
CA ALA A 78 4.31 -9.84 4.94
C ALA A 78 3.62 -8.65 5.63
N SER A 79 3.16 -8.86 6.87
CA SER A 79 2.51 -7.81 7.66
C SER A 79 3.46 -6.64 7.93
N VAL A 80 4.71 -6.92 8.33
CA VAL A 80 5.72 -5.88 8.56
C VAL A 80 6.05 -5.15 7.25
N ALA A 81 6.23 -5.89 6.16
CA ALA A 81 6.52 -5.29 4.85
C ALA A 81 5.38 -4.37 4.40
N LEU A 82 4.14 -4.83 4.54
CA LEU A 82 2.97 -4.05 4.16
C LEU A 82 2.80 -2.81 5.04
N ASP A 83 2.97 -2.95 6.35
CA ASP A 83 2.91 -1.80 7.28
C ASP A 83 3.98 -0.76 6.92
N THR A 84 5.17 -1.19 6.52
CA THR A 84 6.26 -0.29 6.11
C THR A 84 5.86 0.51 4.87
N VAL A 85 5.30 -0.15 3.87
CA VAL A 85 4.83 0.53 2.66
C VAL A 85 3.65 1.46 2.97
N MET A 86 2.74 1.04 3.84
CA MET A 86 1.63 1.90 4.28
C MET A 86 2.13 3.14 4.99
N ASN A 87 3.20 3.04 5.77
CA ASN A 87 3.85 4.21 6.36
C ASN A 87 4.36 5.16 5.28
N GLY A 88 4.91 4.63 4.18
CA GLY A 88 5.31 5.43 3.03
C GLY A 88 4.13 6.19 2.41
N PHE A 89 2.99 5.52 2.25
CA PHE A 89 1.76 6.18 1.78
C PHE A 89 1.29 7.27 2.75
N GLU A 90 1.39 7.06 4.05
CA GLU A 90 1.04 8.09 5.05
C GLU A 90 1.91 9.33 4.92
N LEU A 91 3.22 9.14 4.70
CA LEU A 91 4.13 10.26 4.48
C LEU A 91 3.77 11.03 3.21
N LEU A 92 3.37 10.33 2.15
CA LEU A 92 2.88 10.96 0.92
C LEU A 92 1.57 11.71 1.15
N GLU A 93 0.65 11.16 1.91
CA GLU A 93 -0.61 11.84 2.24
C GLU A 93 -0.36 13.15 2.97
N LYS A 94 0.63 13.17 3.87
CA LYS A 94 1.02 14.42 4.56
C LYS A 94 1.59 15.46 3.61
N SER A 95 2.34 15.03 2.60
CA SER A 95 2.94 15.93 1.61
C SER A 95 1.95 16.35 0.53
N TYR A 96 0.98 15.50 0.20
CA TYR A 96 0.01 15.71 -0.87
C TYR A 96 -1.42 15.43 -0.37
N PRO A 97 -1.90 16.17 0.66
CA PRO A 97 -3.18 15.84 1.31
C PRO A 97 -4.41 15.98 0.41
N ALA A 98 -4.31 16.77 -0.65
CA ALA A 98 -5.39 16.93 -1.63
C ALA A 98 -5.37 15.87 -2.73
N ASN A 99 -4.31 15.07 -2.80
CA ASN A 99 -4.04 14.19 -3.95
C ASN A 99 -3.98 12.71 -3.61
N LEU A 100 -3.91 12.36 -2.32
CA LEU A 100 -3.82 10.99 -1.86
C LEU A 100 -4.58 10.82 -0.55
N LYS A 101 -5.41 9.77 -0.48
CA LYS A 101 -6.17 9.39 0.71
C LYS A 101 -6.00 7.92 1.01
N ILE A 102 -5.90 7.61 2.30
CA ILE A 102 -5.71 6.25 2.81
C ILE A 102 -6.96 5.83 3.58
N TYR A 103 -7.42 4.62 3.29
CA TYR A 103 -8.56 3.97 3.94
C TYR A 103 -8.10 2.62 4.47
N GLU A 104 -8.17 2.43 5.78
CA GLU A 104 -7.76 1.20 6.44
C GLU A 104 -8.78 0.78 7.49
N ASN A 105 -9.07 -0.52 7.58
CA ASN A 105 -9.91 -1.06 8.63
C ASN A 105 -9.12 -1.52 9.86
N GLU A 106 -7.79 -1.62 9.74
CA GLU A 106 -6.91 -2.02 10.83
C GLU A 106 -5.56 -1.31 10.68
N ARG A 107 -5.10 -0.59 11.72
CA ARG A 107 -3.87 0.22 11.67
C ARG A 107 -3.02 -0.04 12.90
N LYS A 108 -2.05 -0.96 12.77
CA LYS A 108 -1.15 -1.29 13.88
C LYS A 108 -0.23 -0.14 14.27
N TRP A 109 0.18 0.67 13.30
CA TRP A 109 1.05 1.81 13.56
C TRP A 109 0.39 2.94 14.35
N LYS A 110 -0.93 2.89 14.53
CA LYS A 110 -1.68 3.86 15.32
C LYS A 110 -1.91 3.40 16.76
N ASP A 111 -1.29 2.31 17.16
CA ASP A 111 -1.29 1.87 18.55
C ASP A 111 -0.54 2.90 19.40
N GLU A 112 -1.13 3.33 20.51
CA GLU A 112 -0.57 4.37 21.39
C GLU A 112 0.85 4.08 21.85
N ARG A 113 1.22 2.81 21.95
CA ARG A 113 2.56 2.40 22.37
C ARG A 113 3.67 2.95 21.47
N TYR A 114 3.37 3.25 20.23
CA TYR A 114 4.33 3.76 19.26
C TYR A 114 4.48 5.28 19.27
N TYR A 115 3.62 5.97 20.03
CA TYR A 115 3.55 7.43 20.02
C TYR A 115 3.81 8.06 21.39
N GLN A 116 4.26 7.25 22.33
CA GLN A 116 4.57 7.74 23.69
C GLN A 116 6.02 8.13 23.87
#